data_10ff0bfcf5f271bc6eb6d59b48cfbcd0
#
_entry.id   10ff0bfcf5f271bc6eb6d59b48cfbcd0
#
_cell.length_a   1.000
_cell.length_b   1.000
_cell.length_c   1.000
_cell.angle_alpha   90.00
_cell.angle_beta   90.00
_cell.angle_gamma   90.00
#
_symmetry.space_group_name_H-M   'P 1'
#
loop_
_entity.id
_entity.type
_entity.pdbx_description
1 polymer ?
#
loop_
_entity_poly.entity_id
_entity_poly.type
_entity_poly.pdbx_seq_one_letter_code
_entity_poly.pdbx_strand_id
1 'polypeptide(L)'
;ITPNEGQIFLNDMNITKYPMYKRAQNGIGYLAQEPSVFRKLSVEDNIRLVLEMTNTTKEYQREKLESLIDEFNLHKVRKNLGDQLSGGERRRTEIARCLAINPKFIMLDEPFAGVDPIAVEDIQSVVYKLKEKNIGILITDHNAPETLSITDRAYLLFEGKILFQGTSEELAENPVVKEKYLGRGFVFHRKKFD
;
A
#
# COMPACT_ATOMS: atom_id res chain seq x y z
N ILE A 1 13.64 2.73 -11.19
CA ILE A 1 13.93 4.08 -11.74
C ILE A 1 14.93 4.75 -10.80
N THR A 2 15.96 5.32 -11.34
CA THR A 2 16.92 6.14 -10.59
C THR A 2 16.58 7.61 -10.87
N PRO A 3 16.52 8.49 -9.87
CA PRO A 3 16.27 9.90 -10.10
C PRO A 3 17.44 10.51 -10.89
N ASN A 4 17.16 11.45 -11.78
CA ASN A 4 18.18 12.16 -12.53
C ASN A 4 18.97 13.08 -11.61
N GLU A 5 18.30 13.71 -10.67
CA GLU A 5 18.86 14.60 -9.65
C GLU A 5 18.21 14.35 -8.29
N GLY A 6 18.85 14.84 -7.24
CA GLY A 6 18.35 14.70 -5.86
C GLY A 6 18.79 13.40 -5.19
N GLN A 7 18.34 13.22 -3.96
CA GLN A 7 18.70 12.10 -3.11
C GLN A 7 17.46 11.56 -2.37
N ILE A 8 17.45 10.25 -2.15
CA ILE A 8 16.40 9.56 -1.40
C ILE A 8 17.01 9.01 -0.12
N PHE A 9 16.40 9.36 1.01
CA PHE A 9 16.83 8.90 2.33
C PHE A 9 15.74 8.04 2.97
N LEU A 10 16.16 7.01 3.68
CA LEU A 10 15.35 6.28 4.65
C LEU A 10 15.96 6.52 6.02
N ASN A 11 15.32 7.36 6.83
CA ASN A 11 15.95 8.00 7.99
C ASN A 11 17.26 8.69 7.55
N ASP A 12 18.39 8.38 8.18
CA ASP A 12 19.70 8.96 7.86
C ASP A 12 20.45 8.19 6.74
N MET A 13 19.89 7.12 6.22
CA MET A 13 20.53 6.28 5.21
C MET A 13 20.18 6.75 3.81
N ASN A 14 21.19 7.12 3.02
CA ASN A 14 21.01 7.42 1.61
C ASN A 14 20.81 6.14 0.79
N ILE A 15 19.60 5.96 0.26
CA ILE A 15 19.19 4.79 -0.52
C ILE A 15 19.03 5.07 -2.01
N THR A 16 19.47 6.22 -2.49
CA THR A 16 19.27 6.70 -3.86
C THR A 16 19.68 5.64 -4.89
N LYS A 17 20.87 5.05 -4.70
CA LYS A 17 21.45 4.05 -5.63
C LYS A 17 21.10 2.59 -5.27
N TYR A 18 20.28 2.37 -4.24
CA TYR A 18 19.92 1.00 -3.84
C TYR A 18 18.95 0.37 -4.82
N PRO A 19 19.22 -0.84 -5.31
CA PRO A 19 18.23 -1.63 -6.04
C PRO A 19 17.07 -2.02 -5.12
N MET A 20 15.91 -2.37 -5.71
CA MET A 20 14.67 -2.64 -4.95
C MET A 20 14.85 -3.70 -3.87
N TYR A 21 15.59 -4.78 -4.12
CA TYR A 21 15.80 -5.82 -3.11
C TYR A 21 16.53 -5.30 -1.86
N LYS A 22 17.52 -4.39 -2.03
CA LYS A 22 18.20 -3.77 -0.90
C LYS A 22 17.29 -2.80 -0.14
N ARG A 23 16.41 -2.09 -0.85
CA ARG A 23 15.39 -1.24 -0.21
C ARG A 23 14.42 -2.09 0.61
N ALA A 24 13.98 -3.23 0.08
CA ALA A 24 13.13 -4.17 0.79
C ALA A 24 13.81 -4.73 2.06
N GLN A 25 15.09 -5.12 1.97
CA GLN A 25 15.87 -5.56 3.13
C GLN A 25 16.03 -4.49 4.23
N ASN A 26 15.93 -3.20 3.84
CA ASN A 26 15.95 -2.07 4.79
C ASN A 26 14.55 -1.69 5.31
N GLY A 27 13.52 -2.48 4.98
CA GLY A 27 12.18 -2.32 5.53
C GLY A 27 11.25 -1.46 4.66
N ILE A 28 11.50 -1.34 3.36
CA ILE A 28 10.56 -0.71 2.42
C ILE A 28 9.75 -1.80 1.72
N GLY A 29 8.45 -1.85 1.98
CA GLY A 29 7.49 -2.62 1.20
C GLY A 29 7.06 -1.86 -0.06
N TYR A 30 6.78 -2.58 -1.14
CA TYR A 30 6.25 -2.00 -2.37
C TYR A 30 5.12 -2.85 -2.91
N LEU A 31 4.00 -2.22 -3.15
CA LEU A 31 2.83 -2.81 -3.79
C LEU A 31 2.61 -2.12 -5.13
N ALA A 32 2.94 -2.83 -6.21
CA ALA A 32 2.83 -2.32 -7.58
C ALA A 32 1.36 -2.14 -8.00
N GLN A 33 1.13 -1.30 -8.99
CA GLN A 33 -0.15 -1.15 -9.67
C GLN A 33 -0.59 -2.46 -10.32
N GLU A 34 0.32 -3.09 -11.06
CA GLU A 34 0.06 -4.39 -11.70
C GLU A 34 0.02 -5.53 -10.67
N PRO A 35 -0.90 -6.48 -10.82
CA PRO A 35 -0.99 -7.64 -9.95
C PRO A 35 0.32 -8.41 -9.87
N SER A 36 0.85 -8.56 -8.65
CA SER A 36 2.15 -9.18 -8.39
C SER A 36 2.06 -10.57 -7.75
N VAL A 37 0.85 -11.08 -7.52
CA VAL A 37 0.64 -12.42 -6.96
C VAL A 37 1.21 -13.50 -7.88
N PHE A 38 1.88 -14.49 -7.33
CA PHE A 38 2.32 -15.67 -8.08
C PHE A 38 1.11 -16.55 -8.41
N ARG A 39 0.67 -16.48 -9.67
CA ARG A 39 -0.59 -17.06 -10.15
C ARG A 39 -0.71 -18.56 -9.90
N LYS A 40 0.40 -19.31 -9.95
CA LYS A 40 0.45 -20.79 -9.80
C LYS A 40 0.81 -21.23 -8.38
N LEU A 41 0.94 -20.32 -7.46
CA LEU A 41 1.09 -20.61 -6.04
C LEU A 41 -0.24 -20.36 -5.31
N SER A 42 -0.48 -21.12 -4.24
CA SER A 42 -1.60 -20.85 -3.34
C SER A 42 -1.40 -19.52 -2.61
N VAL A 43 -2.45 -18.98 -2.01
CA VAL A 43 -2.36 -17.81 -1.13
C VAL A 43 -1.32 -18.03 -0.03
N GLU A 44 -1.40 -19.17 0.64
CA GLU A 44 -0.45 -19.57 1.68
C GLU A 44 0.99 -19.60 1.16
N ASP A 45 1.21 -20.20 -0.02
CA ASP A 45 2.56 -20.32 -0.58
C ASP A 45 3.10 -18.99 -1.10
N ASN A 46 2.23 -18.08 -1.56
CA ASN A 46 2.60 -16.71 -1.90
C ASN A 46 3.20 -15.95 -0.69
N ILE A 47 2.63 -16.14 0.50
CA ILE A 47 3.12 -15.50 1.74
C ILE A 47 4.34 -16.25 2.26
N ARG A 48 4.28 -17.59 2.30
CA ARG A 48 5.36 -18.45 2.80
C ARG A 48 6.67 -18.23 2.06
N LEU A 49 6.62 -18.12 0.73
CA LEU A 49 7.81 -17.87 -0.09
C LEU A 49 8.61 -16.66 0.39
N VAL A 50 7.92 -15.57 0.75
CA VAL A 50 8.59 -14.36 1.24
C VAL A 50 9.11 -14.55 2.66
N LEU A 51 8.36 -15.24 3.53
CA LEU A 51 8.83 -15.57 4.88
C LEU A 51 10.10 -16.42 4.87
N GLU A 52 10.19 -17.38 3.95
CA GLU A 52 11.38 -18.24 3.79
C GLU A 52 12.63 -17.48 3.34
N MET A 53 12.45 -16.31 2.70
CA MET A 53 13.56 -15.42 2.34
C MET A 53 14.06 -14.56 3.51
N THR A 54 13.38 -14.61 4.67
CA THR A 54 13.81 -13.89 5.88
C THR A 54 14.74 -14.75 6.71
N ASN A 55 15.66 -14.11 7.47
CA ASN A 55 16.54 -14.78 8.41
C ASN A 55 15.85 -15.02 9.77
N THR A 56 14.64 -15.62 9.76
CA THR A 56 13.84 -15.92 10.96
C THR A 56 13.68 -17.41 11.17
N THR A 57 13.33 -17.83 12.40
CA THR A 57 13.12 -19.25 12.72
C THR A 57 11.87 -19.81 12.02
N LYS A 58 11.82 -21.12 11.83
CA LYS A 58 10.66 -21.79 11.22
C LYS A 58 9.39 -21.63 12.06
N GLU A 59 9.52 -21.56 13.38
CA GLU A 59 8.43 -21.29 14.32
C GLU A 59 7.85 -19.91 14.06
N TYR A 60 8.68 -18.88 14.03
CA TYR A 60 8.27 -17.52 13.74
C TYR A 60 7.62 -17.41 12.36
N GLN A 61 8.18 -18.03 11.32
CA GLN A 61 7.60 -18.02 9.97
C GLN A 61 6.19 -18.61 9.96
N ARG A 62 5.97 -19.71 10.71
CA ARG A 62 4.65 -20.33 10.83
C ARG A 62 3.66 -19.44 11.55
N GLU A 63 4.03 -18.91 12.71
CA GLU A 63 3.18 -17.99 13.48
C GLU A 63 2.82 -16.74 12.68
N LYS A 64 3.79 -16.15 12.00
CA LYS A 64 3.58 -14.98 11.16
C LYS A 64 2.66 -15.28 9.97
N LEU A 65 2.80 -16.45 9.34
CA LEU A 65 1.90 -16.88 8.26
C LEU A 65 0.45 -16.97 8.77
N GLU A 66 0.21 -17.65 9.89
CA GLU A 66 -1.14 -17.77 10.47
C GLU A 66 -1.70 -16.38 10.82
N SER A 67 -0.91 -15.54 11.49
CA SER A 67 -1.31 -14.17 11.81
C SER A 67 -1.71 -13.35 10.57
N LEU A 68 -0.98 -13.48 9.47
CA LEU A 68 -1.31 -12.77 8.23
C LEU A 68 -2.57 -13.33 7.55
N ILE A 69 -2.76 -14.65 7.57
CA ILE A 69 -3.99 -15.30 7.06
C ILE A 69 -5.22 -14.81 7.84
N ASP A 70 -5.10 -14.73 9.18
CA ASP A 70 -6.15 -14.22 10.05
C ASP A 70 -6.45 -12.74 9.78
N GLU A 71 -5.42 -11.90 9.85
CA GLU A 71 -5.53 -10.46 9.73
C GLU A 71 -6.19 -10.01 8.41
N PHE A 72 -5.88 -10.72 7.32
CA PHE A 72 -6.40 -10.40 5.97
C PHE A 72 -7.62 -11.23 5.56
N ASN A 73 -8.24 -11.99 6.47
CA ASN A 73 -9.40 -12.85 6.20
C ASN A 73 -9.20 -13.77 4.99
N LEU A 74 -8.04 -14.43 4.91
CA LEU A 74 -7.65 -15.26 3.78
C LEU A 74 -7.94 -16.76 3.99
N HIS A 75 -8.53 -17.18 5.11
CA HIS A 75 -8.79 -18.59 5.44
C HIS A 75 -9.53 -19.33 4.34
N LYS A 76 -10.63 -18.74 3.84
CA LYS A 76 -11.49 -19.38 2.83
C LYS A 76 -10.77 -19.65 1.52
N VAL A 77 -9.80 -18.80 1.17
CA VAL A 77 -9.07 -18.87 -0.10
C VAL A 77 -7.62 -19.33 0.09
N ARG A 78 -7.25 -19.73 1.30
CA ARG A 78 -5.86 -20.09 1.69
C ARG A 78 -5.18 -21.02 0.70
N LYS A 79 -5.92 -22.01 0.18
CA LYS A 79 -5.42 -23.03 -0.75
C LYS A 79 -5.70 -22.72 -2.22
N ASN A 80 -6.45 -21.66 -2.50
CA ASN A 80 -6.73 -21.26 -3.88
C ASN A 80 -5.45 -20.71 -4.53
N LEU A 81 -5.30 -20.98 -5.81
CA LEU A 81 -4.19 -20.43 -6.60
C LEU A 81 -4.43 -18.94 -6.88
N GLY A 82 -3.34 -18.21 -7.07
CA GLY A 82 -3.38 -16.76 -7.29
C GLY A 82 -4.21 -16.34 -8.52
N ASP A 83 -4.35 -17.20 -9.54
CA ASP A 83 -5.18 -16.95 -10.71
C ASP A 83 -6.69 -17.20 -10.49
N GLN A 84 -7.07 -17.78 -9.35
CA GLN A 84 -8.46 -18.06 -8.96
C GLN A 84 -9.06 -16.98 -8.05
N LEU A 85 -8.23 -16.01 -7.60
CA LEU A 85 -8.62 -14.98 -6.65
C LEU A 85 -9.41 -13.85 -7.31
N SER A 86 -10.44 -13.37 -6.63
CA SER A 86 -11.07 -12.08 -6.94
C SER A 86 -10.07 -10.92 -6.80
N GLY A 87 -10.40 -9.74 -7.33
CA GLY A 87 -9.55 -8.56 -7.23
C GLY A 87 -9.18 -8.21 -5.78
N GLY A 88 -10.18 -8.19 -4.89
CA GLY A 88 -9.99 -7.89 -3.46
C GLY A 88 -9.18 -8.96 -2.72
N GLU A 89 -9.45 -10.26 -2.95
CA GLU A 89 -8.66 -11.35 -2.35
C GLU A 89 -7.22 -11.32 -2.81
N ARG A 90 -6.98 -11.02 -4.08
CA ARG A 90 -5.66 -10.86 -4.65
C ARG A 90 -4.92 -9.72 -3.96
N ARG A 91 -5.55 -8.55 -3.84
CA ARG A 91 -4.95 -7.38 -3.21
C ARG A 91 -4.62 -7.62 -1.74
N ARG A 92 -5.52 -8.24 -0.98
CA ARG A 92 -5.25 -8.64 0.41
C ARG A 92 -4.07 -9.61 0.51
N THR A 93 -3.97 -10.58 -0.41
CA THR A 93 -2.83 -11.51 -0.47
C THR A 93 -1.51 -10.78 -0.75
N GLU A 94 -1.50 -9.80 -1.66
CA GLU A 94 -0.32 -9.01 -1.99
C GLU A 94 0.15 -8.14 -0.81
N ILE A 95 -0.80 -7.54 -0.08
CA ILE A 95 -0.49 -6.76 1.11
C ILE A 95 0.04 -7.68 2.22
N ALA A 96 -0.61 -8.82 2.47
CA ALA A 96 -0.13 -9.81 3.44
C ALA A 96 1.29 -10.28 3.12
N ARG A 97 1.58 -10.53 1.85
CA ARG A 97 2.93 -10.87 1.37
C ARG A 97 3.92 -9.73 1.61
N CYS A 98 3.52 -8.49 1.38
CA CYS A 98 4.35 -7.32 1.65
C CYS A 98 4.69 -7.20 3.15
N LEU A 99 3.73 -7.51 4.03
CA LEU A 99 3.91 -7.46 5.48
C LEU A 99 4.73 -8.62 6.05
N ALA A 100 4.96 -9.67 5.29
CA ALA A 100 5.77 -10.80 5.71
C ALA A 100 7.22 -10.40 6.07
N ILE A 101 7.75 -9.34 5.46
CA ILE A 101 9.09 -8.81 5.75
C ILE A 101 9.12 -7.80 6.92
N ASN A 102 8.00 -7.56 7.62
CA ASN A 102 7.86 -6.53 8.65
C ASN A 102 8.37 -5.15 8.19
N PRO A 103 7.78 -4.56 7.16
CA PRO A 103 8.25 -3.28 6.63
C PRO A 103 8.02 -2.16 7.65
N LYS A 104 8.91 -1.17 7.64
CA LYS A 104 8.76 0.10 8.39
C LYS A 104 8.00 1.12 7.56
N PHE A 105 8.02 0.96 6.25
CA PHE A 105 7.42 1.87 5.28
C PHE A 105 6.89 1.10 4.07
N ILE A 106 5.70 1.44 3.60
CA ILE A 106 5.07 0.80 2.45
C ILE A 106 4.72 1.85 1.39
N MET A 107 5.06 1.57 0.16
CA MET A 107 4.63 2.33 -1.00
C MET A 107 3.52 1.57 -1.72
N LEU A 108 2.37 2.22 -1.91
CA LEU A 108 1.20 1.71 -2.62
C LEU A 108 1.04 2.50 -3.92
N ASP A 109 1.19 1.84 -5.04
CA ASP A 109 1.08 2.45 -6.36
C ASP A 109 -0.29 2.14 -6.95
N GLU A 110 -1.12 3.17 -7.12
CA GLU A 110 -2.51 3.11 -7.58
C GLU A 110 -3.33 1.97 -6.94
N PRO A 111 -3.42 1.90 -5.59
CA PRO A 111 -4.07 0.79 -4.91
C PRO A 111 -5.57 0.68 -5.19
N PHE A 112 -6.21 1.74 -5.66
CA PHE A 112 -7.65 1.79 -5.95
C PHE A 112 -7.98 1.64 -7.44
N ALA A 113 -6.98 1.56 -8.32
CA ALA A 113 -7.21 1.47 -9.75
C ALA A 113 -7.88 0.15 -10.15
N GLY A 114 -9.01 0.25 -10.86
CA GLY A 114 -9.73 -0.91 -11.38
C GLY A 114 -10.35 -1.82 -10.30
N VAL A 115 -10.55 -1.30 -9.10
CA VAL A 115 -11.13 -2.02 -7.96
C VAL A 115 -12.57 -1.57 -7.74
N ASP A 116 -13.46 -2.51 -7.40
CA ASP A 116 -14.84 -2.17 -7.05
C ASP A 116 -14.94 -1.41 -5.72
N PRO A 117 -16.02 -0.62 -5.47
CA PRO A 117 -16.12 0.23 -4.29
C PRO A 117 -16.02 -0.52 -2.95
N ILE A 118 -16.51 -1.76 -2.87
CA ILE A 118 -16.45 -2.57 -1.64
C ILE A 118 -14.99 -2.93 -1.35
N ALA A 119 -14.27 -3.36 -2.39
CA ALA A 119 -12.86 -3.71 -2.24
C ALA A 119 -11.98 -2.46 -2.00
N VAL A 120 -12.37 -1.26 -2.46
CA VAL A 120 -11.72 0.00 -2.07
C VAL A 120 -11.82 0.23 -0.58
N GLU A 121 -12.99 0.04 0.03
CA GLU A 121 -13.19 0.17 1.48
C GLU A 121 -12.36 -0.86 2.26
N ASP A 122 -12.28 -2.09 1.78
CA ASP A 122 -11.42 -3.13 2.37
C ASP A 122 -9.95 -2.69 2.38
N ILE A 123 -9.44 -2.16 1.26
CA ILE A 123 -8.06 -1.68 1.16
C ILE A 123 -7.82 -0.48 2.08
N GLN A 124 -8.75 0.45 2.15
CA GLN A 124 -8.67 1.61 3.05
C GLN A 124 -8.64 1.19 4.53
N SER A 125 -9.47 0.24 4.92
CA SER A 125 -9.46 -0.35 6.27
C SER A 125 -8.11 -0.98 6.60
N VAL A 126 -7.52 -1.70 5.65
CA VAL A 126 -6.17 -2.27 5.81
C VAL A 126 -5.13 -1.16 5.97
N VAL A 127 -5.16 -0.12 5.14
CA VAL A 127 -4.24 1.03 5.25
C VAL A 127 -4.35 1.69 6.62
N TYR A 128 -5.56 1.88 7.12
CA TYR A 128 -5.80 2.42 8.46
C TYR A 128 -5.15 1.56 9.55
N LYS A 129 -5.37 0.24 9.54
CA LYS A 129 -4.75 -0.69 10.49
C LYS A 129 -3.22 -0.69 10.44
N LEU A 130 -2.64 -0.53 9.25
CA LEU A 130 -1.19 -0.44 9.10
C LEU A 130 -0.63 0.85 9.72
N LYS A 131 -1.35 1.95 9.58
CA LYS A 131 -1.01 3.22 10.22
C LYS A 131 -1.03 3.10 11.75
N GLU A 132 -2.03 2.42 12.33
CA GLU A 132 -2.08 2.15 13.77
C GLU A 132 -0.90 1.32 14.28
N LYS A 133 -0.31 0.49 13.41
CA LYS A 133 0.94 -0.24 13.69
C LYS A 133 2.21 0.61 13.51
N ASN A 134 2.09 1.92 13.36
CA ASN A 134 3.20 2.85 13.09
C ASN A 134 4.01 2.51 11.83
N ILE A 135 3.37 1.94 10.81
CA ILE A 135 3.97 1.74 9.49
C ILE A 135 3.73 3.01 8.67
N GLY A 136 4.80 3.62 8.18
CA GLY A 136 4.70 4.76 7.26
C GLY A 136 4.13 4.30 5.91
N ILE A 137 3.17 5.07 5.35
CA ILE A 137 2.52 4.68 4.08
C ILE A 137 2.59 5.85 3.11
N LEU A 138 3.08 5.59 1.90
CA LEU A 138 3.00 6.48 0.75
C LEU A 138 2.04 5.90 -0.28
N ILE A 139 1.02 6.65 -0.65
CA ILE A 139 0.04 6.27 -1.68
C ILE A 139 0.21 7.20 -2.87
N THR A 140 0.34 6.64 -4.07
CA THR A 140 0.15 7.35 -5.33
C THR A 140 -1.15 6.87 -5.94
N ASP A 141 -2.10 7.77 -6.21
CA ASP A 141 -3.37 7.41 -6.84
C ASP A 141 -3.98 8.64 -7.55
N HIS A 142 -4.73 8.41 -8.59
CA HIS A 142 -5.49 9.43 -9.29
C HIS A 142 -6.92 9.59 -8.72
N ASN A 143 -7.38 8.66 -7.90
CA ASN A 143 -8.65 8.75 -7.16
C ASN A 143 -8.46 9.62 -5.90
N ALA A 144 -8.42 10.95 -6.10
CA ALA A 144 -8.14 11.89 -5.03
C ALA A 144 -9.16 11.83 -3.88
N PRO A 145 -10.49 11.72 -4.09
CA PRO A 145 -11.45 11.60 -2.99
C PRO A 145 -11.15 10.43 -2.05
N GLU A 146 -10.92 9.23 -2.58
CA GLU A 146 -10.64 8.05 -1.79
C GLU A 146 -9.28 8.13 -1.07
N THR A 147 -8.28 8.71 -1.75
CA THR A 147 -6.94 8.89 -1.18
C THR A 147 -6.94 9.92 -0.06
N LEU A 148 -7.53 11.09 -0.27
CA LEU A 148 -7.60 12.16 0.74
C LEU A 148 -8.37 11.72 1.99
N SER A 149 -9.38 10.86 1.84
CA SER A 149 -10.20 10.41 2.95
C SER A 149 -9.43 9.64 4.03
N ILE A 150 -8.28 9.04 3.70
CA ILE A 150 -7.48 8.18 4.59
C ILE A 150 -6.05 8.70 4.85
N THR A 151 -5.60 9.73 4.12
CA THR A 151 -4.23 10.27 4.26
C THR A 151 -4.19 11.48 5.21
N ASP A 152 -3.07 11.65 5.92
CA ASP A 152 -2.86 12.81 6.81
C ASP A 152 -2.32 14.00 6.04
N ARG A 153 -1.47 13.75 5.05
CA ARG A 153 -0.81 14.75 4.22
C ARG A 153 -0.82 14.30 2.77
N ALA A 154 -1.03 15.25 1.87
CA ALA A 154 -1.03 14.97 0.45
C ALA A 154 -0.21 16.00 -0.34
N TYR A 155 0.27 15.56 -1.49
CA TYR A 155 0.98 16.36 -2.49
C TYR A 155 0.23 16.21 -3.81
N LEU A 156 -0.28 17.31 -4.34
CA LEU A 156 -0.92 17.32 -5.65
C LEU A 156 0.11 17.60 -6.73
N LEU A 157 0.38 16.59 -7.56
CA LEU A 157 1.22 16.74 -8.75
C LEU A 157 0.38 17.12 -9.96
N PHE A 158 0.84 18.14 -10.68
CA PHE A 158 0.24 18.58 -11.93
C PHE A 158 1.35 19.00 -12.90
N GLU A 159 1.33 18.45 -14.11
CA GLU A 159 2.35 18.73 -15.15
C GLU A 159 3.81 18.61 -14.64
N GLY A 160 4.07 17.59 -13.84
CA GLY A 160 5.41 17.30 -13.31
C GLY A 160 5.88 18.20 -12.17
N LYS A 161 4.99 19.06 -11.62
CA LYS A 161 5.27 19.99 -10.51
C LYS A 161 4.33 19.75 -9.34
N ILE A 162 4.78 20.02 -8.13
CA ILE A 162 3.91 20.06 -6.97
C ILE A 162 3.09 21.36 -7.06
N LEU A 163 1.79 21.22 -7.36
CA LEU A 163 0.86 22.33 -7.42
C LEU A 163 0.44 22.80 -6.03
N PHE A 164 0.20 21.86 -5.13
CA PHE A 164 -0.17 22.12 -3.74
C PHE A 164 0.30 20.99 -2.82
N GLN A 165 0.55 21.30 -1.55
CA GLN A 165 0.85 20.33 -0.51
C GLN A 165 0.29 20.81 0.83
N GLY A 166 -0.16 19.87 1.66
CA GLY A 166 -0.72 20.18 2.97
C GLY A 166 -1.45 19.00 3.57
N THR A 167 -2.26 19.22 4.58
CA THR A 167 -3.16 18.21 5.11
C THR A 167 -4.25 17.87 4.08
N SER A 168 -4.89 16.74 4.22
CA SER A 168 -5.99 16.35 3.34
C SER A 168 -7.16 17.35 3.41
N GLU A 169 -7.41 17.92 4.60
CA GLU A 169 -8.41 18.96 4.83
C GLU A 169 -8.06 20.24 4.06
N GLU A 170 -6.81 20.70 4.18
CA GLU A 170 -6.34 21.91 3.47
C GLU A 170 -6.44 21.76 1.96
N LEU A 171 -6.09 20.60 1.40
CA LEU A 171 -6.24 20.32 -0.02
C LEU A 171 -7.72 20.29 -0.42
N ALA A 172 -8.55 19.63 0.37
CA ALA A 172 -9.98 19.47 0.10
C ALA A 172 -10.74 20.80 0.13
N GLU A 173 -10.29 21.78 0.90
CA GLU A 173 -10.92 23.12 0.99
C GLU A 173 -10.34 24.11 -0.02
N ASN A 174 -9.19 23.84 -0.60
CA ASN A 174 -8.51 24.76 -1.50
C ASN A 174 -9.33 24.97 -2.81
N PRO A 175 -9.69 26.22 -3.15
CA PRO A 175 -10.50 26.50 -4.34
C PRO A 175 -9.83 26.07 -5.65
N VAL A 176 -8.52 26.20 -5.78
CA VAL A 176 -7.76 25.81 -6.98
C VAL A 176 -7.74 24.28 -7.13
N VAL A 177 -7.58 23.56 -6.02
CA VAL A 177 -7.62 22.09 -6.01
C VAL A 177 -9.02 21.59 -6.36
N LYS A 178 -10.07 22.20 -5.79
CA LYS A 178 -11.46 21.89 -6.16
C LYS A 178 -11.75 22.16 -7.63
N GLU A 179 -11.32 23.29 -8.14
CA GLU A 179 -11.60 23.64 -9.54
C GLU A 179 -10.89 22.75 -10.55
N LYS A 180 -9.62 22.42 -10.28
CA LYS A 180 -8.77 21.71 -11.24
C LYS A 180 -8.78 20.18 -11.09
N TYR A 181 -9.11 19.66 -9.90
CA TYR A 181 -8.88 18.27 -9.60
C TYR A 181 -10.05 17.53 -8.94
N LEU A 182 -10.64 18.09 -7.88
CA LEU A 182 -11.69 17.43 -7.12
C LEU A 182 -13.09 17.63 -7.67
N GLY A 183 -13.31 18.72 -8.42
CA GLY A 183 -14.63 19.19 -8.82
C GLY A 183 -15.23 20.17 -7.80
N ARG A 184 -15.96 21.18 -8.30
CA ARG A 184 -16.52 22.28 -7.47
C ARG A 184 -17.49 21.80 -6.39
N GLY A 185 -18.17 20.68 -6.62
CA GLY A 185 -19.14 20.08 -5.67
C GLY A 185 -18.53 19.09 -4.68
N PHE A 186 -17.21 18.93 -4.67
CA PHE A 186 -16.56 17.98 -3.78
C PHE A 186 -16.72 18.37 -2.31
N VAL A 187 -17.19 17.43 -1.50
CA VAL A 187 -17.30 17.52 -0.04
C VAL A 187 -16.34 16.51 0.58
N PHE A 188 -15.47 16.99 1.44
CA PHE A 188 -14.49 16.14 2.10
C PHE A 188 -15.12 15.39 3.28
N HIS A 189 -14.89 14.10 3.33
CA HIS A 189 -15.24 13.25 4.47
C HIS A 189 -14.03 12.39 4.83
N ARG A 190 -13.49 12.60 6.04
CA ARG A 190 -12.46 11.71 6.56
C ARG A 190 -13.09 10.38 6.95
N LYS A 191 -12.60 9.30 6.39
CA LYS A 191 -13.03 7.95 6.77
C LYS A 191 -12.40 7.56 8.12
N LYS A 192 -13.20 6.92 8.94
CA LYS A 192 -12.79 6.25 10.20
C LYS A 192 -13.17 4.80 10.07
N PHE A 193 -12.30 3.93 10.54
CA PHE A 193 -12.54 2.49 10.57
C PHE A 193 -12.46 2.04 12.01
N ASP A 194 -13.44 1.23 12.45
CA ASP A 194 -13.52 0.64 13.78
C ASP A 194 -12.68 -0.64 13.87
#